data_99cee79d9e4c08979afc18b2e44c7018
#
_entry.id   99cee79d9e4c08979afc18b2e44c7018
#
_cell.length_a   1.000
_cell.length_b   1.000
_cell.length_c   1.000
_cell.angle_alpha   90.00
_cell.angle_beta   90.00
_cell.angle_gamma   90.00
#
_symmetry.space_group_name_H-M   'P 1'
#
loop_
_entity.id
_entity.type
_entity.pdbx_description
1 polymer ?
#
loop_
_entity_poly.entity_id
_entity_poly.type
_entity_poly.pdbx_seq_one_letter_code
_entity_poly.pdbx_strand_id
1 'polypeptide(L)'
;PTIDADVVCLQETKAQIDQLTDPLFSPEGYHCYYYDAEKKGYSGTALYSRVEPDKIHRGIGLDIADSEGRYLQADFGDLSVISLYLPSGSSGDERQVRKMRFLEFFMTHLRALARDDRRYIVCGDWNICHKEIDIKNWKGNLKNSGFLPEERAWLDELFDEVGFADSFRRVNAEADQYSWWSNRGQARANNVGWRLDYQVVSPEIADKTLGASIYREQSFSDHAPVIIDYKL
;
A
#
# COMPACT_ATOMS: atom_id res chain seq x y z
N PRO A 1 20.25 -10.20 -5.64
CA PRO A 1 19.71 -11.08 -4.62
C PRO A 1 18.27 -11.41 -4.96
N THR A 2 17.89 -12.67 -4.86
CA THR A 2 16.50 -13.09 -5.05
C THR A 2 15.79 -12.81 -3.74
N ILE A 3 14.77 -11.94 -3.75
CA ILE A 3 13.89 -11.75 -2.61
C ILE A 3 12.91 -12.91 -2.62
N ASP A 4 12.98 -13.74 -1.59
CA ASP A 4 12.13 -14.92 -1.44
C ASP A 4 10.91 -14.59 -0.58
N ALA A 5 10.02 -13.74 -1.11
CA ALA A 5 8.87 -13.26 -0.37
C ALA A 5 7.76 -14.31 -0.24
N ASP A 6 7.16 -14.47 0.93
CA ASP A 6 5.99 -15.32 1.14
C ASP A 6 4.73 -14.74 0.48
N VAL A 7 4.57 -13.42 0.56
CA VAL A 7 3.45 -12.68 -0.06
C VAL A 7 3.98 -11.44 -0.80
N VAL A 8 3.45 -11.21 -2.01
CA VAL A 8 3.74 -10.00 -2.82
C VAL A 8 2.42 -9.30 -3.12
N CYS A 9 2.31 -8.04 -2.73
CA CYS A 9 1.17 -7.16 -3.02
C CYS A 9 1.56 -6.15 -4.09
N LEU A 10 0.79 -6.09 -5.17
CA LEU A 10 1.02 -5.17 -6.29
C LEU A 10 -0.16 -4.21 -6.45
N GLN A 11 0.16 -2.97 -6.80
CA GLN A 11 -0.81 -1.92 -7.06
C GLN A 11 -0.60 -1.37 -8.48
N GLU A 12 -1.63 -0.72 -9.02
CA GLU A 12 -1.62 -0.16 -10.39
C GLU A 12 -1.28 -1.19 -11.46
N THR A 13 -1.88 -2.37 -11.39
CA THR A 13 -1.65 -3.43 -12.40
C THR A 13 -2.04 -2.99 -13.80
N LYS A 14 -3.02 -2.08 -13.93
CA LYS A 14 -3.49 -1.47 -15.19
C LYS A 14 -3.81 -2.48 -16.29
N ALA A 15 -4.01 -3.74 -15.92
CA ALA A 15 -4.30 -4.85 -16.82
C ALA A 15 -5.64 -5.46 -16.45
N GLN A 16 -6.38 -5.90 -17.48
CA GLN A 16 -7.57 -6.72 -17.26
C GLN A 16 -7.15 -8.18 -17.06
N ILE A 17 -7.93 -8.92 -16.28
CA ILE A 17 -7.61 -10.32 -15.94
C ILE A 17 -7.46 -11.17 -17.20
N ASP A 18 -8.28 -10.93 -18.23
CA ASP A 18 -8.22 -11.62 -19.51
C ASP A 18 -6.94 -11.37 -20.33
N GLN A 19 -6.18 -10.34 -20.00
CA GLN A 19 -4.88 -10.00 -20.61
C GLN A 19 -3.69 -10.68 -19.92
N LEU A 20 -3.87 -11.22 -18.71
CA LEU A 20 -2.81 -11.79 -17.88
C LEU A 20 -2.58 -13.29 -18.19
N THR A 21 -2.40 -13.61 -19.47
CA THR A 21 -2.28 -14.98 -19.98
C THR A 21 -0.83 -15.49 -20.03
N ASP A 22 0.16 -14.59 -19.95
CA ASP A 22 1.58 -14.98 -19.95
C ASP A 22 1.93 -15.67 -18.60
N PRO A 23 2.68 -16.79 -18.62
CA PRO A 23 3.14 -17.45 -17.39
C PRO A 23 3.89 -16.54 -16.42
N LEU A 24 4.46 -15.43 -16.88
CA LEU A 24 5.10 -14.42 -16.04
C LEU A 24 4.14 -13.84 -14.98
N PHE A 25 2.84 -13.79 -15.29
CA PHE A 25 1.81 -13.29 -14.37
C PHE A 25 1.30 -14.32 -13.37
N SER A 26 1.76 -15.57 -13.52
CA SER A 26 1.44 -16.68 -12.61
C SER A 26 2.71 -17.47 -12.32
N PRO A 27 3.73 -16.87 -11.67
CA PRO A 27 5.02 -17.51 -11.45
C PRO A 27 4.86 -18.81 -10.63
N GLU A 28 5.66 -19.80 -10.98
CA GLU A 28 5.68 -21.09 -10.29
C GLU A 28 5.94 -20.93 -8.79
N GLY A 29 5.19 -21.68 -7.98
CA GLY A 29 5.28 -21.62 -6.52
C GLY A 29 4.47 -20.50 -5.86
N TYR A 30 3.64 -19.77 -6.63
CA TYR A 30 2.71 -18.78 -6.10
C TYR A 30 1.28 -19.02 -6.55
N HIS A 31 0.34 -18.82 -5.64
CA HIS A 31 -1.08 -18.61 -5.92
C HIS A 31 -1.29 -17.13 -6.20
N CYS A 32 -1.80 -16.81 -7.40
CA CYS A 32 -1.87 -15.43 -7.90
C CYS A 32 -3.33 -14.98 -8.03
N TYR A 33 -3.64 -13.86 -7.41
CA TYR A 33 -4.98 -13.28 -7.39
C TYR A 33 -4.93 -11.85 -7.92
N TYR A 34 -5.92 -11.50 -8.74
CA TYR A 34 -6.04 -10.19 -9.35
C TYR A 34 -7.41 -9.60 -9.07
N TYR A 35 -7.45 -8.30 -8.97
CA TYR A 35 -8.67 -7.52 -8.97
C TYR A 35 -8.48 -6.30 -9.87
N ASP A 36 -8.99 -6.39 -11.08
CA ASP A 36 -8.90 -5.35 -12.10
C ASP A 36 -9.99 -4.29 -11.96
N ALA A 37 -9.76 -3.12 -12.54
CA ALA A 37 -10.77 -2.07 -12.61
C ALA A 37 -11.73 -2.34 -13.78
N GLU A 38 -12.98 -1.89 -13.66
CA GLU A 38 -13.95 -1.87 -14.77
C GLU A 38 -13.41 -1.07 -15.96
N LYS A 39 -12.71 0.03 -15.67
CA LYS A 39 -12.04 0.85 -16.66
C LYS A 39 -10.72 0.23 -17.09
N LYS A 40 -10.62 -0.17 -18.36
CA LYS A 40 -9.41 -0.75 -18.94
C LYS A 40 -8.19 0.16 -18.81
N GLY A 41 -7.03 -0.42 -18.50
CA GLY A 41 -5.75 0.29 -18.38
C GLY A 41 -5.65 1.21 -17.17
N TYR A 42 -6.44 0.99 -16.14
CA TYR A 42 -6.52 1.85 -14.96
C TYR A 42 -6.51 1.05 -13.66
N SER A 43 -5.85 1.58 -12.61
CA SER A 43 -5.88 1.02 -11.26
C SER A 43 -5.61 -0.50 -11.20
N GLY A 44 -6.31 -1.24 -10.35
CA GLY A 44 -6.17 -2.67 -10.16
C GLY A 44 -5.12 -3.05 -9.12
N THR A 45 -5.36 -4.15 -8.42
CA THR A 45 -4.45 -4.73 -7.43
C THR A 45 -4.21 -6.21 -7.70
N ALA A 46 -3.09 -6.72 -7.21
CA ALA A 46 -2.81 -8.15 -7.22
C ALA A 46 -2.16 -8.58 -5.90
N LEU A 47 -2.30 -9.87 -5.60
CA LEU A 47 -1.68 -10.52 -4.46
C LEU A 47 -1.17 -11.89 -4.90
N TYR A 48 0.12 -12.16 -4.66
CA TYR A 48 0.73 -13.45 -4.87
C TYR A 48 1.11 -14.03 -3.53
N SER A 49 0.83 -15.29 -3.29
CA SER A 49 1.16 -15.97 -2.04
C SER A 49 1.71 -17.36 -2.29
N ARG A 50 2.74 -17.77 -1.53
CA ARG A 50 3.26 -19.15 -1.56
C ARG A 50 2.29 -20.17 -0.96
N VAL A 51 1.50 -19.73 0.00
CA VAL A 51 0.46 -20.53 0.63
C VAL A 51 -0.88 -20.18 0.00
N GLU A 52 -1.70 -21.18 -0.31
CA GLU A 52 -3.06 -20.95 -0.78
C GLU A 52 -3.90 -20.34 0.35
N PRO A 53 -4.52 -19.15 0.15
CA PRO A 53 -5.37 -18.56 1.15
C PRO A 53 -6.70 -19.30 1.32
N ASP A 54 -7.23 -19.32 2.52
CA ASP A 54 -8.54 -19.91 2.82
C ASP A 54 -9.68 -19.16 2.11
N LYS A 55 -9.51 -17.85 1.91
CA LYS A 55 -10.51 -16.99 1.29
C LYS A 55 -9.89 -15.76 0.64
N ILE A 56 -10.52 -15.34 -0.46
CA ILE A 56 -10.20 -14.08 -1.16
C ILE A 56 -11.41 -13.16 -1.12
N HIS A 57 -11.17 -11.91 -0.71
CA HIS A 57 -12.18 -10.85 -0.74
C HIS A 57 -11.76 -9.75 -1.74
N ARG A 58 -12.70 -9.30 -2.54
CA ARG A 58 -12.53 -8.22 -3.52
C ARG A 58 -13.49 -7.09 -3.19
N GLY A 59 -12.93 -5.88 -3.01
CA GLY A 59 -13.71 -4.70 -2.65
C GLY A 59 -14.11 -4.65 -1.18
N ILE A 60 -14.73 -3.54 -0.80
CA ILE A 60 -15.14 -3.22 0.58
C ILE A 60 -16.56 -2.62 0.65
N GLY A 61 -17.32 -2.66 -0.44
CA GLY A 61 -18.65 -2.04 -0.52
C GLY A 61 -18.60 -0.53 -0.78
N LEU A 62 -17.45 0.01 -1.21
CA LEU A 62 -17.29 1.38 -1.64
C LEU A 62 -17.08 1.41 -3.16
N ASP A 63 -17.96 2.06 -3.91
CA ASP A 63 -17.93 2.10 -5.38
C ASP A 63 -16.54 2.45 -5.94
N ILE A 64 -15.88 3.46 -5.37
CA ILE A 64 -14.52 3.88 -5.78
C ILE A 64 -13.49 2.76 -5.58
N ALA A 65 -13.62 1.98 -4.52
CA ALA A 65 -12.71 0.86 -4.26
C ALA A 65 -13.03 -0.32 -5.17
N ASP A 66 -14.30 -0.61 -5.32
CA ASP A 66 -14.78 -1.84 -5.94
C ASP A 66 -14.72 -1.75 -7.46
N SER A 67 -15.21 -0.65 -8.07
CA SER A 67 -15.13 -0.46 -9.53
C SER A 67 -13.71 -0.25 -10.06
N GLU A 68 -12.76 0.09 -9.20
CA GLU A 68 -11.36 0.33 -9.60
C GLU A 68 -10.38 -0.74 -9.11
N GLY A 69 -10.87 -1.84 -8.53
CA GLY A 69 -10.02 -2.95 -8.08
C GLY A 69 -8.95 -2.53 -7.07
N ARG A 70 -9.31 -1.69 -6.07
CA ARG A 70 -8.34 -1.05 -5.17
C ARG A 70 -8.07 -1.80 -3.87
N TYR A 71 -8.86 -2.83 -3.57
CA TYR A 71 -8.76 -3.59 -2.32
C TYR A 71 -8.92 -5.08 -2.60
N LEU A 72 -7.85 -5.83 -2.35
CA LEU A 72 -7.80 -7.27 -2.49
C LEU A 72 -7.23 -7.88 -1.22
N GLN A 73 -8.01 -8.73 -0.53
CA GLN A 73 -7.64 -9.36 0.73
C GLN A 73 -7.55 -10.87 0.57
N ALA A 74 -6.51 -11.46 1.14
CA ALA A 74 -6.31 -12.90 1.28
C ALA A 74 -6.26 -13.28 2.76
N ASP A 75 -7.05 -14.27 3.16
CA ASP A 75 -7.14 -14.78 4.53
C ASP A 75 -6.34 -16.07 4.67
N PHE A 76 -5.54 -16.18 5.73
CA PHE A 76 -4.71 -17.33 6.09
C PHE A 76 -4.90 -17.63 7.58
N GLY A 77 -5.79 -18.57 7.92
CA GLY A 77 -6.20 -18.77 9.32
C GLY A 77 -6.74 -17.50 9.95
N ASP A 78 -6.10 -17.02 10.99
CA ASP A 78 -6.42 -15.75 11.69
C ASP A 78 -5.71 -14.51 11.13
N LEU A 79 -4.82 -14.67 10.13
CA LEU A 79 -4.11 -13.58 9.47
C LEU A 79 -4.81 -13.20 8.16
N SER A 80 -4.94 -11.90 7.90
CA SER A 80 -5.34 -11.35 6.60
C SER A 80 -4.25 -10.44 6.04
N VAL A 81 -3.90 -10.65 4.77
CA VAL A 81 -3.01 -9.74 4.02
C VAL A 81 -3.84 -9.03 2.96
N ILE A 82 -3.68 -7.72 2.90
CA ILE A 82 -4.46 -6.84 2.02
C ILE A 82 -3.53 -6.11 1.07
N SER A 83 -3.82 -6.18 -0.23
CA SER A 83 -3.22 -5.30 -1.24
C SER A 83 -4.15 -4.10 -1.45
N LEU A 84 -3.68 -2.91 -1.07
CA LEU A 84 -4.42 -1.65 -1.10
C LEU A 84 -3.81 -0.67 -2.09
N TYR A 85 -4.65 -0.05 -2.92
CA TYR A 85 -4.28 1.10 -3.75
C TYR A 85 -5.17 2.31 -3.43
N LEU A 86 -4.69 3.19 -2.57
CA LEU A 86 -5.41 4.38 -2.16
C LEU A 86 -5.45 5.41 -3.30
N PRO A 87 -6.59 6.09 -3.56
CA PRO A 87 -6.64 7.08 -4.63
C PRO A 87 -5.62 8.21 -4.48
N SER A 88 -4.96 8.60 -5.57
CA SER A 88 -4.17 9.82 -5.62
C SER A 88 -5.06 11.04 -5.83
N GLY A 89 -4.76 12.15 -5.15
CA GLY A 89 -5.42 13.44 -5.33
C GLY A 89 -4.65 14.43 -6.20
N SER A 90 -3.48 14.05 -6.73
CA SER A 90 -2.54 14.95 -7.39
C SER A 90 -2.99 15.53 -8.74
N SER A 91 -4.08 15.04 -9.32
CA SER A 91 -4.57 15.44 -10.65
C SER A 91 -5.76 16.42 -10.60
N GLY A 92 -5.81 17.29 -9.60
CA GLY A 92 -6.81 18.36 -9.47
C GLY A 92 -7.82 18.14 -8.35
N ASP A 93 -8.61 19.18 -8.09
CA ASP A 93 -9.50 19.27 -6.92
C ASP A 93 -10.54 18.14 -6.85
N GLU A 94 -11.11 17.73 -7.98
CA GLU A 94 -12.08 16.62 -8.02
C GLU A 94 -11.45 15.30 -7.56
N ARG A 95 -10.20 15.06 -7.92
CA ARG A 95 -9.45 13.89 -7.48
C ARG A 95 -9.15 13.94 -5.99
N GLN A 96 -8.81 15.11 -5.47
CA GLN A 96 -8.59 15.31 -4.03
C GLN A 96 -9.88 15.10 -3.24
N VAL A 97 -11.00 15.66 -3.68
CA VAL A 97 -12.31 15.43 -3.05
C VAL A 97 -12.65 13.93 -3.04
N ARG A 98 -12.42 13.24 -4.16
CA ARG A 98 -12.65 11.81 -4.26
C ARG A 98 -11.77 11.01 -3.30
N LYS A 99 -10.50 11.37 -3.16
CA LYS A 99 -9.57 10.77 -2.20
C LYS A 99 -10.07 10.95 -0.76
N MET A 100 -10.48 12.17 -0.38
CA MET A 100 -10.98 12.43 0.97
C MET A 100 -12.24 11.61 1.29
N ARG A 101 -13.15 11.45 0.35
CA ARG A 101 -14.33 10.56 0.51
C ARG A 101 -13.93 9.09 0.70
N PHE A 102 -12.91 8.63 -0.03
CA PHE A 102 -12.36 7.30 0.18
C PHE A 102 -11.77 7.17 1.60
N LEU A 103 -10.97 8.12 2.04
CA LEU A 103 -10.34 8.12 3.37
C LEU A 103 -11.37 8.08 4.49
N GLU A 104 -12.46 8.85 4.40
CA GLU A 104 -13.55 8.86 5.37
C GLU A 104 -14.20 7.48 5.52
N PHE A 105 -14.57 6.87 4.38
CA PHE A 105 -15.13 5.52 4.38
C PHE A 105 -14.12 4.49 4.89
N PHE A 106 -12.88 4.57 4.42
CA PHE A 106 -11.85 3.60 4.73
C PHE A 106 -11.45 3.62 6.21
N MET A 107 -11.48 4.78 6.86
CA MET A 107 -11.30 4.87 8.32
C MET A 107 -12.36 4.06 9.07
N THR A 108 -13.62 4.13 8.63
CA THR A 108 -14.70 3.33 9.22
C THR A 108 -14.45 1.83 9.03
N HIS A 109 -13.96 1.43 7.85
CA HIS A 109 -13.59 0.04 7.58
C HIS A 109 -12.40 -0.41 8.46
N LEU A 110 -11.34 0.38 8.56
CA LEU A 110 -10.18 0.07 9.42
C LEU A 110 -10.56 -0.03 10.91
N ARG A 111 -11.47 0.83 11.39
CA ARG A 111 -12.03 0.73 12.75
C ARG A 111 -12.81 -0.57 12.96
N ALA A 112 -13.47 -1.10 11.93
CA ALA A 112 -14.13 -2.41 11.99
C ALA A 112 -13.11 -3.54 12.05
N LEU A 113 -12.06 -3.49 11.22
CA LEU A 113 -10.95 -4.45 11.24
C LEU A 113 -10.22 -4.46 12.60
N ALA A 114 -10.03 -3.29 13.22
CA ALA A 114 -9.38 -3.18 14.53
C ALA A 114 -10.18 -3.81 15.69
N ARG A 115 -11.49 -4.09 15.47
CA ARG A 115 -12.38 -4.73 16.45
C ARG A 115 -12.62 -6.21 16.16
N ASP A 116 -12.10 -6.68 15.05
CA ASP A 116 -12.16 -8.09 14.65
C ASP A 116 -11.09 -8.88 15.42
N ASP A 117 -11.31 -10.16 15.63
CA ASP A 117 -10.36 -11.09 16.27
C ASP A 117 -9.23 -11.51 15.31
N ARG A 118 -9.18 -10.96 14.09
CA ARG A 118 -8.18 -11.27 13.05
C ARG A 118 -7.00 -10.31 13.13
N ARG A 119 -5.84 -10.78 12.68
CA ARG A 119 -4.63 -9.99 12.50
C ARG A 119 -4.53 -9.50 11.06
N TYR A 120 -4.12 -8.25 10.85
CA TYR A 120 -4.11 -7.63 9.53
C TYR A 120 -2.74 -7.07 9.17
N ILE A 121 -2.34 -7.28 7.91
CA ILE A 121 -1.23 -6.60 7.25
C ILE A 121 -1.80 -5.91 6.00
N VAL A 122 -1.87 -4.59 5.99
CA VAL A 122 -2.37 -3.79 4.88
C VAL A 122 -1.20 -3.21 4.10
N CYS A 123 -0.84 -3.89 3.02
CA CYS A 123 0.26 -3.51 2.13
C CYS A 123 -0.24 -2.63 0.99
N GLY A 124 0.44 -1.57 0.67
CA GLY A 124 0.09 -0.86 -0.55
C GLY A 124 0.63 0.54 -0.69
N ASP A 125 0.22 1.16 -1.80
CA ASP A 125 0.39 2.57 -2.05
C ASP A 125 -0.75 3.34 -1.37
N TRP A 126 -0.40 4.02 -0.30
CA TRP A 126 -1.34 4.83 0.49
C TRP A 126 -1.48 6.26 -0.05
N ASN A 127 -0.64 6.63 -1.02
CA ASN A 127 -0.64 7.97 -1.61
C ASN A 127 -0.57 9.12 -0.58
N ILE A 128 -0.05 8.86 0.62
CA ILE A 128 0.14 9.83 1.71
C ILE A 128 1.53 9.63 2.33
N CYS A 129 2.30 10.71 2.47
CA CYS A 129 3.44 10.75 3.37
C CYS A 129 2.99 11.19 4.76
N HIS A 130 3.36 10.46 5.80
CA HIS A 130 2.90 10.74 7.16
C HIS A 130 3.64 11.90 7.81
N LYS A 131 4.93 11.76 7.98
CA LYS A 131 5.77 12.73 8.71
C LYS A 131 6.78 13.41 7.77
N GLU A 132 7.41 14.46 8.27
CA GLU A 132 8.44 15.23 7.52
C GLU A 132 9.65 14.40 7.12
N ILE A 133 9.96 13.36 7.89
CA ILE A 133 11.02 12.39 7.60
C ILE A 133 10.70 11.51 6.37
N ASP A 134 9.43 11.42 5.99
CA ASP A 134 8.93 10.56 4.91
C ASP A 134 8.94 11.23 3.53
N ILE A 135 9.39 12.48 3.46
CA ILE A 135 9.37 13.26 2.22
C ILE A 135 10.55 14.23 2.14
N LYS A 136 11.21 14.25 0.99
CA LYS A 136 12.21 15.28 0.69
C LYS A 136 11.52 16.63 0.41
N ASN A 137 12.15 17.73 0.86
CA ASN A 137 11.63 19.08 0.64
C ASN A 137 10.20 19.29 1.19
N TRP A 138 9.90 18.75 2.36
CA TRP A 138 8.58 18.76 2.98
C TRP A 138 7.95 20.16 3.07
N LYS A 139 8.75 21.23 3.34
CA LYS A 139 8.26 22.61 3.41
C LYS A 139 7.59 23.10 2.12
N GLY A 140 8.14 22.69 0.98
CA GLY A 140 7.60 23.03 -0.35
C GLY A 140 6.36 22.21 -0.73
N ASN A 141 6.08 21.12 0.00
CA ASN A 141 5.02 20.18 -0.31
C ASN A 141 3.80 20.25 0.62
N LEU A 142 3.77 21.17 1.59
CA LEU A 142 2.68 21.33 2.57
C LEU A 142 1.28 21.54 1.95
N LYS A 143 1.22 21.94 0.69
CA LYS A 143 -0.04 22.19 -0.05
C LYS A 143 -0.26 21.17 -1.18
N ASN A 144 0.55 20.14 -1.24
CA ASN A 144 0.45 19.13 -2.29
C ASN A 144 -0.29 17.90 -1.77
N SER A 145 -1.20 17.37 -2.60
CA SER A 145 -1.83 16.08 -2.32
C SER A 145 -0.78 14.99 -2.03
N GLY A 146 -1.05 14.19 -1.02
CA GLY A 146 -0.12 13.22 -0.46
C GLY A 146 0.68 13.76 0.73
N PHE A 147 0.61 15.08 1.02
CA PHE A 147 1.24 15.67 2.20
C PHE A 147 0.42 16.80 2.83
N LEU A 148 -0.86 16.87 2.50
CA LEU A 148 -1.79 17.85 3.10
C LEU A 148 -1.94 17.59 4.61
N PRO A 149 -2.16 18.66 5.42
CA PRO A 149 -2.36 18.51 6.85
C PRO A 149 -3.47 17.52 7.22
N GLU A 150 -4.60 17.54 6.51
CA GLU A 150 -5.73 16.66 6.73
C GLU A 150 -5.44 15.18 6.37
N GLU A 151 -4.61 14.93 5.37
CA GLU A 151 -4.16 13.57 5.01
C GLU A 151 -3.23 12.99 6.07
N ARG A 152 -2.32 13.83 6.58
CA ARG A 152 -1.39 13.45 7.66
C ARG A 152 -2.14 13.23 8.98
N ALA A 153 -3.10 14.09 9.31
CA ALA A 153 -3.95 13.93 10.48
C ALA A 153 -4.78 12.64 10.43
N TRP A 154 -5.21 12.23 9.24
CA TRP A 154 -5.90 10.95 9.03
C TRP A 154 -4.99 9.75 9.38
N LEU A 155 -3.70 9.80 9.04
CA LEU A 155 -2.74 8.77 9.47
C LEU A 155 -2.43 8.85 10.96
N ASP A 156 -2.40 10.06 11.56
CA ASP A 156 -2.28 10.23 13.01
C ASP A 156 -3.46 9.53 13.73
N GLU A 157 -4.69 9.75 13.26
CA GLU A 157 -5.89 9.07 13.78
C GLU A 157 -5.79 7.54 13.66
N LEU A 158 -5.33 7.04 12.51
CA LEU A 158 -5.16 5.60 12.30
C LEU A 158 -4.16 4.97 13.28
N PHE A 159 -3.03 5.64 13.51
CA PHE A 159 -1.97 5.08 14.34
C PHE A 159 -2.18 5.34 15.84
N ASP A 160 -2.64 6.54 16.20
CA ASP A 160 -2.74 6.96 17.60
C ASP A 160 -4.09 6.60 18.25
N GLU A 161 -5.18 6.55 17.47
CA GLU A 161 -6.53 6.32 18.01
C GLU A 161 -7.08 4.93 17.64
N VAL A 162 -6.93 4.49 16.37
CA VAL A 162 -7.42 3.17 15.95
C VAL A 162 -6.48 2.06 16.38
N GLY A 163 -5.17 2.37 16.49
CA GLY A 163 -4.16 1.49 17.05
C GLY A 163 -3.38 0.65 16.02
N PHE A 164 -3.60 0.85 14.74
CA PHE A 164 -2.71 0.26 13.72
C PHE A 164 -1.29 0.83 13.82
N ALA A 165 -0.32 0.17 13.22
CA ALA A 165 1.08 0.60 13.25
C ALA A 165 1.72 0.57 11.86
N ASP A 166 2.61 1.54 11.61
CA ASP A 166 3.50 1.55 10.46
C ASP A 166 4.70 0.63 10.75
N SER A 167 4.68 -0.59 10.20
CA SER A 167 5.72 -1.60 10.44
C SER A 167 7.11 -1.11 10.04
N PHE A 168 7.22 -0.34 8.96
CA PHE A 168 8.52 0.19 8.53
C PHE A 168 9.13 1.07 9.62
N ARG A 169 8.36 2.00 10.17
CA ARG A 169 8.84 2.96 11.18
C ARG A 169 9.01 2.35 12.58
N ARG A 170 8.45 1.16 12.83
CA ARG A 170 8.73 0.39 14.07
C ARG A 170 10.19 -0.03 14.18
N VAL A 171 10.85 -0.32 13.05
CA VAL A 171 12.21 -0.89 13.04
C VAL A 171 13.23 -0.04 12.27
N ASN A 172 12.79 0.98 11.54
CA ASN A 172 13.65 1.86 10.77
C ASN A 172 13.29 3.33 11.00
N ALA A 173 14.12 4.02 11.78
CA ALA A 173 13.99 5.44 12.11
C ALA A 173 14.85 6.36 11.22
N GLU A 174 15.53 5.81 10.20
CA GLU A 174 16.43 6.57 9.34
C GLU A 174 15.66 7.52 8.41
N ALA A 175 16.24 8.68 8.17
CA ALA A 175 15.77 9.61 7.16
C ALA A 175 16.07 9.12 5.74
N ASP A 176 15.51 9.81 4.75
CA ASP A 176 15.78 9.55 3.33
C ASP A 176 15.39 8.14 2.85
N GLN A 177 14.45 7.51 3.55
CA GLN A 177 13.86 6.23 3.17
C GLN A 177 12.58 6.48 2.36
N TYR A 178 12.73 6.53 1.03
CA TYR A 178 11.62 6.82 0.12
C TYR A 178 11.29 5.62 -0.76
N SER A 179 10.01 5.46 -1.08
CA SER A 179 9.50 4.38 -1.92
C SER A 179 9.02 4.87 -3.29
N TRP A 180 8.85 6.18 -3.48
CA TRP A 180 8.43 6.79 -4.74
C TRP A 180 9.28 7.99 -5.12
N TRP A 181 9.55 8.14 -6.42
CA TRP A 181 10.26 9.29 -7.00
C TRP A 181 9.59 9.74 -8.29
N SER A 182 9.39 11.05 -8.43
CA SER A 182 8.89 11.60 -9.68
C SER A 182 9.76 11.20 -10.87
N ASN A 183 9.12 10.88 -12.00
CA ASN A 183 9.83 10.65 -13.28
C ASN A 183 10.43 11.93 -13.89
N ARG A 184 10.23 13.11 -13.25
CA ARG A 184 10.74 14.39 -13.71
C ARG A 184 12.14 14.66 -13.18
N GLY A 185 13.02 15.18 -14.03
CA GLY A 185 14.41 15.48 -13.66
C GLY A 185 15.18 14.21 -13.27
N GLN A 186 16.02 14.32 -12.26
CA GLN A 186 16.81 13.22 -11.71
C GLN A 186 16.38 12.89 -10.27
N ALA A 187 15.07 12.89 -9.99
CA ALA A 187 14.55 12.76 -8.64
C ALA A 187 15.03 11.47 -7.95
N ARG A 188 14.98 10.32 -8.64
CA ARG A 188 15.47 9.05 -8.10
C ARG A 188 16.99 9.03 -7.87
N ALA A 189 17.77 9.53 -8.81
CA ALA A 189 19.24 9.59 -8.70
C ALA A 189 19.70 10.50 -7.56
N ASN A 190 18.96 11.60 -7.30
CA ASN A 190 19.24 12.55 -6.20
C ASN A 190 18.51 12.21 -4.91
N ASN A 191 17.81 11.09 -4.85
CA ASN A 191 16.95 10.68 -3.74
C ASN A 191 15.97 11.78 -3.27
N VAL A 192 15.35 12.48 -4.24
CA VAL A 192 14.26 13.45 -3.97
C VAL A 192 12.94 12.71 -4.07
N GLY A 193 12.58 12.02 -3.02
CA GLY A 193 11.49 11.06 -3.00
C GLY A 193 10.47 11.28 -1.88
N TRP A 194 9.48 10.41 -1.89
CA TRP A 194 8.36 10.32 -0.96
C TRP A 194 8.21 8.87 -0.50
N ARG A 195 7.87 8.64 0.75
CA ARG A 195 7.46 7.31 1.22
C ARG A 195 5.93 7.26 1.20
N LEU A 196 5.38 6.63 0.16
CA LEU A 196 3.95 6.48 -0.10
C LEU A 196 3.45 5.07 0.13
N ASP A 197 4.37 4.10 0.12
CA ASP A 197 4.09 2.68 0.25
C ASP A 197 4.33 2.22 1.68
N TYR A 198 3.33 1.55 2.26
CA TYR A 198 3.34 1.11 3.65
C TYR A 198 2.94 -0.35 3.76
N GLN A 199 3.35 -0.96 4.87
CA GLN A 199 2.70 -2.12 5.45
C GLN A 199 2.16 -1.70 6.83
N VAL A 200 0.88 -1.40 6.87
CA VAL A 200 0.17 -0.99 8.09
C VAL A 200 -0.41 -2.25 8.73
N VAL A 201 -0.13 -2.45 10.01
CA VAL A 201 -0.46 -3.70 10.70
C VAL A 201 -1.30 -3.48 11.94
N SER A 202 -2.09 -4.49 12.29
CA SER A 202 -2.77 -4.57 13.59
C SER A 202 -1.74 -4.64 14.74
N PRO A 203 -2.12 -4.18 15.96
CA PRO A 203 -1.17 -4.03 17.08
C PRO A 203 -0.39 -5.31 17.41
N GLU A 204 -1.03 -6.47 17.29
CA GLU A 204 -0.46 -7.79 17.61
C GLU A 204 0.70 -8.18 16.68
N ILE A 205 0.76 -7.57 15.48
CA ILE A 205 1.83 -7.81 14.49
C ILE A 205 2.96 -6.78 14.65
N ALA A 206 2.66 -5.57 15.13
CA ALA A 206 3.61 -4.47 15.19
C ALA A 206 4.93 -4.86 15.89
N ASP A 207 4.84 -5.54 17.03
CA ASP A 207 6.02 -5.98 17.82
C ASP A 207 6.70 -7.24 17.24
N LYS A 208 6.12 -7.83 16.21
CA LYS A 208 6.69 -8.98 15.49
C LYS A 208 7.47 -8.58 14.24
N THR A 209 7.57 -7.29 13.95
CA THR A 209 8.37 -6.77 12.84
C THR A 209 9.85 -6.96 13.17
N LEU A 210 10.59 -7.69 12.32
CA LEU A 210 12.00 -8.01 12.50
C LEU A 210 12.92 -7.06 11.74
N GLY A 211 12.53 -6.66 10.54
CA GLY A 211 13.31 -5.82 9.66
C GLY A 211 12.46 -5.17 8.57
N ALA A 212 12.91 -4.03 8.08
CA ALA A 212 12.25 -3.30 7.00
C ALA A 212 13.28 -2.65 6.08
N SER A 213 13.06 -2.76 4.77
CA SER A 213 13.91 -2.15 3.76
C SER A 213 13.10 -1.71 2.54
N ILE A 214 13.72 -0.82 1.74
CA ILE A 214 13.19 -0.40 0.44
C ILE A 214 14.20 -0.84 -0.63
N TYR A 215 13.76 -1.69 -1.55
CA TYR A 215 14.61 -2.22 -2.60
C TYR A 215 14.84 -1.20 -3.71
N ARG A 216 16.07 -0.68 -3.82
CA ARG A 216 16.43 0.39 -4.76
C ARG A 216 17.44 -0.01 -5.83
N GLU A 217 17.94 -1.25 -5.78
CA GLU A 217 19.00 -1.72 -6.67
C GLU A 217 18.56 -1.77 -8.14
N GLN A 218 17.30 -2.10 -8.37
CA GLN A 218 16.70 -2.12 -9.70
C GLN A 218 15.41 -1.30 -9.73
N SER A 219 15.19 -0.56 -10.81
CA SER A 219 13.96 0.21 -11.02
C SER A 219 12.98 -0.61 -11.84
N PHE A 220 11.84 -0.95 -11.25
CA PHE A 220 10.72 -1.61 -11.94
C PHE A 220 9.66 -0.60 -12.35
N SER A 221 9.51 0.48 -11.60
CA SER A 221 8.59 1.59 -11.84
C SER A 221 9.13 2.85 -11.15
N ASP A 222 8.32 3.90 -11.04
CA ASP A 222 8.58 5.07 -10.19
C ASP A 222 8.44 4.78 -8.69
N HIS A 223 7.85 3.63 -8.32
CA HIS A 223 7.89 3.07 -6.97
C HIS A 223 9.03 2.04 -6.81
N ALA A 224 9.42 1.79 -5.57
CA ALA A 224 10.32 0.71 -5.17
C ALA A 224 9.62 -0.23 -4.18
N PRO A 225 9.86 -1.54 -4.26
CA PRO A 225 9.31 -2.50 -3.33
C PRO A 225 9.69 -2.20 -1.88
N VAL A 226 8.70 -2.21 -0.99
CA VAL A 226 8.89 -2.17 0.48
C VAL A 226 8.85 -3.59 1.00
N ILE A 227 9.93 -4.01 1.64
CA ILE A 227 10.11 -5.37 2.15
C ILE A 227 10.11 -5.32 3.66
N ILE A 228 9.28 -6.14 4.28
CA ILE A 228 9.21 -6.25 5.74
C ILE A 228 9.19 -7.73 6.13
N ASP A 229 10.02 -8.07 7.10
CA ASP A 229 10.09 -9.39 7.69
C ASP A 229 9.35 -9.41 9.03
N TYR A 230 8.52 -10.42 9.23
CA TYR A 230 7.75 -10.64 10.46
C TYR A 230 8.05 -12.00 11.06
N LYS A 231 7.94 -12.10 12.39
CA LYS A 231 7.90 -13.37 13.14
C LYS A 231 6.44 -13.64 13.55
N LEU A 232 5.65 -14.20 12.63
CA LEU A 232 4.22 -14.49 12.80
C LEU A 232 3.98 -15.86 13.47
#